data_307c2d45540efa6df282c0067f80909c
#
_entry.id   307c2d45540efa6df282c0067f80909c
#
_cell.length_a   1.000
_cell.length_b   1.000
_cell.length_c   1.000
_cell.angle_alpha   90.00
_cell.angle_beta   90.00
_cell.angle_gamma   90.00
#
_symmetry.space_group_name_H-M   'P 1'
#
loop_
_entity.id
_entity.type
_entity.pdbx_description
1 polymer ?
#
loop_
_entity_poly.entity_id
_entity_poly.type
_entity_poly.pdbx_seq_one_letter_code
_entity_poly.pdbx_strand_id
1 'polypeptide(L)'
;MLMFSRVLSVFALMMGLVGGAASQRLAPDASRPQALPVASGVWMVQGLSALGSSANRNFISNAGFIVTSSGVVVIDALGSPELARELRAEIARITPLPVTHVIVTHYHADHIYGLQVFKDEGASVVAHRQALIYLNSDTAQQRLAASRDELFPWVDEKTRLVPADRWIEGPATLQVGDTMLELRPVGPSHTPEDLAVWLPQSQVLFAGDLVFRGRIPFVGQADSAHWVQALDTLLGFDAQVVVPGHGPASTSVRADLELTRDYLLHFRRTMGEAARNMDPFDEAYARTDWSRFEKLPLFGVANRMNAYNTYLLMEQAQ
;
A
#
# COMPACT_ATOMS: atom_id res chain seq x y z
N MET A 1 -7.01 88.98 31.13
CA MET A 1 -7.78 87.85 30.73
C MET A 1 -6.81 86.89 30.02
N LEU A 2 -6.19 86.03 30.80
CA LEU A 2 -5.13 85.12 30.36
C LEU A 2 -5.54 83.69 30.76
N MET A 3 -5.78 82.83 29.79
CA MET A 3 -6.05 81.42 29.99
C MET A 3 -4.73 80.62 30.03
N PHE A 4 -4.48 79.98 31.21
CA PHE A 4 -3.39 78.99 31.34
C PHE A 4 -3.79 77.62 30.80
N SER A 5 -3.07 77.18 29.82
CA SER A 5 -3.18 75.83 29.31
C SER A 5 -2.18 74.92 30.03
N ARG A 6 -2.66 73.87 30.69
CA ARG A 6 -1.83 72.84 31.35
C ARG A 6 -1.47 71.73 30.30
N VAL A 7 -0.17 71.58 30.12
CA VAL A 7 0.38 70.44 29.35
C VAL A 7 0.52 69.26 30.32
N LEU A 8 -0.19 68.17 30.05
CA LEU A 8 -0.02 66.87 30.71
C LEU A 8 0.93 66.03 29.91
N SER A 9 2.12 65.75 30.42
CA SER A 9 3.06 64.76 29.81
C SER A 9 2.65 63.38 30.21
N VAL A 10 2.29 62.54 29.22
CA VAL A 10 2.03 61.13 29.39
C VAL A 10 3.31 60.38 29.03
N PHE A 11 3.95 59.74 30.01
CA PHE A 11 5.02 58.77 29.80
C PHE A 11 4.40 57.45 29.34
N ALA A 12 4.57 57.12 28.07
CA ALA A 12 4.20 55.81 27.55
C ALA A 12 5.35 54.81 27.80
N LEU A 13 5.10 53.84 28.66
CA LEU A 13 5.98 52.70 28.92
C LEU A 13 5.85 51.69 27.77
N MET A 14 6.84 51.64 26.88
CA MET A 14 6.91 50.57 25.85
C MET A 14 7.35 49.27 26.51
N MET A 15 6.39 48.38 26.81
CA MET A 15 6.67 46.97 27.04
C MET A 15 6.96 46.29 25.68
N GLY A 16 8.21 45.92 25.45
CA GLY A 16 8.62 45.10 24.32
C GLY A 16 8.03 43.70 24.42
N LEU A 17 7.05 43.39 23.57
CA LEU A 17 6.59 42.03 23.31
C LEU A 17 7.71 41.30 22.53
N VAL A 18 8.47 40.47 23.23
CA VAL A 18 9.30 39.44 22.58
C VAL A 18 8.34 38.37 22.09
N GLY A 19 7.89 38.51 20.84
CA GLY A 19 7.13 37.51 20.13
C GLY A 19 8.04 36.32 19.87
N GLY A 20 7.89 35.26 20.67
CA GLY A 20 8.46 33.96 20.34
C GLY A 20 7.90 33.49 19.01
N ALA A 21 8.74 33.42 17.98
CA ALA A 21 8.40 32.78 16.73
C ALA A 21 8.15 31.28 17.01
N ALA A 22 6.88 30.93 17.24
CA ALA A 22 6.47 29.54 17.20
C ALA A 22 6.80 29.03 15.81
N SER A 23 7.81 28.18 15.74
CA SER A 23 8.13 27.41 14.53
C SER A 23 6.86 26.66 14.12
N GLN A 24 6.13 27.16 13.15
CA GLN A 24 5.06 26.42 12.51
C GLN A 24 5.71 25.20 11.87
N ARG A 25 5.54 24.03 12.51
CA ARG A 25 5.80 22.77 11.83
C ARG A 25 4.89 22.76 10.61
N LEU A 26 5.47 22.86 9.42
CA LEU A 26 4.74 22.61 8.18
C LEU A 26 4.03 21.26 8.32
N ALA A 27 2.75 21.22 7.93
CA ALA A 27 2.04 19.96 7.86
C ALA A 27 2.87 18.99 7.00
N PRO A 28 2.97 17.70 7.38
CA PRO A 28 3.70 16.73 6.60
C PRO A 28 3.24 16.75 5.14
N ASP A 29 4.18 16.81 4.20
CA ASP A 29 3.88 16.72 2.78
C ASP A 29 3.42 15.28 2.48
N ALA A 30 2.11 15.07 2.37
CA ALA A 30 1.52 13.76 2.11
C ALA A 30 1.93 13.16 0.76
N SER A 31 2.61 13.94 -0.10
CA SER A 31 3.12 13.46 -1.37
C SER A 31 4.47 12.75 -1.27
N ARG A 32 5.06 12.67 -0.06
CA ARG A 32 6.37 12.06 0.19
C ARG A 32 6.29 10.93 1.20
N PRO A 33 7.07 9.86 1.00
CA PRO A 33 7.22 8.82 2.02
C PRO A 33 7.66 9.42 3.36
N GLN A 34 6.91 9.13 4.41
CA GLN A 34 7.25 9.48 5.79
C GLN A 34 7.15 8.23 6.63
N ALA A 35 8.19 7.91 7.39
CA ALA A 35 8.20 6.73 8.22
C ALA A 35 7.25 6.89 9.42
N LEU A 36 6.26 6.02 9.49
CA LEU A 36 5.27 5.92 10.57
C LEU A 36 5.60 4.67 11.39
N PRO A 37 5.75 4.77 12.73
CA PRO A 37 5.99 3.60 13.57
C PRO A 37 4.75 2.70 13.62
N VAL A 38 4.96 1.39 13.45
CA VAL A 38 3.91 0.36 13.52
C VAL A 38 4.05 -0.45 14.82
N ALA A 39 5.28 -0.87 15.11
CA ALA A 39 5.67 -1.55 16.34
C ALA A 39 7.15 -1.25 16.61
N SER A 40 7.71 -1.77 17.71
CA SER A 40 9.14 -1.63 17.99
C SER A 40 9.98 -2.20 16.84
N GLY A 41 10.82 -1.36 16.22
CA GLY A 41 11.64 -1.74 15.08
C GLY A 41 10.89 -1.96 13.76
N VAL A 42 9.57 -1.74 13.73
CA VAL A 42 8.72 -1.94 12.54
C VAL A 42 8.08 -0.62 12.12
N TRP A 43 8.20 -0.28 10.86
CA TRP A 43 7.78 0.99 10.29
C TRP A 43 7.03 0.78 8.98
N MET A 44 6.23 1.77 8.59
CA MET A 44 5.64 1.84 7.26
C MET A 44 5.72 3.26 6.70
N VAL A 45 5.56 3.38 5.39
CA VAL A 45 5.18 4.61 4.71
C VAL A 45 3.83 4.39 4.06
N GLN A 46 2.96 5.41 4.11
CA GLN A 46 1.59 5.30 3.62
C GLN A 46 1.41 6.10 2.35
N GLY A 47 0.98 5.42 1.29
CA GLY A 47 0.57 6.05 0.04
C GLY A 47 -0.81 6.71 0.10
N LEU A 48 -1.13 7.46 -0.94
CA LEU A 48 -2.38 8.20 -1.07
C LEU A 48 -3.54 7.26 -1.48
N SER A 49 -4.72 7.46 -0.93
CA SER A 49 -5.94 6.77 -1.38
C SER A 49 -6.45 7.40 -2.69
N ALA A 50 -5.72 7.18 -3.78
CA ALA A 50 -5.97 7.74 -5.10
C ALA A 50 -5.64 6.72 -6.19
N LEU A 51 -6.00 7.01 -7.45
CA LEU A 51 -5.42 6.33 -8.61
C LEU A 51 -3.99 6.83 -8.85
N GLY A 52 -3.13 5.95 -9.34
CA GLY A 52 -1.78 6.30 -9.75
C GLY A 52 -1.78 7.32 -10.89
N SER A 53 -0.90 8.31 -10.80
CA SER A 53 -0.71 9.34 -11.81
C SER A 53 0.67 10.00 -11.68
N SER A 54 1.09 10.75 -12.70
CA SER A 54 2.31 11.55 -12.59
C SER A 54 2.17 12.66 -11.52
N ALA A 55 0.98 13.19 -11.30
CA ALA A 55 0.72 14.24 -10.32
C ALA A 55 0.96 13.79 -8.86
N ASN A 56 0.65 12.53 -8.55
CA ASN A 56 0.93 11.94 -7.23
C ASN A 56 2.17 11.02 -7.24
N ARG A 57 2.95 11.04 -8.31
CA ARG A 57 4.21 10.29 -8.44
C ARG A 57 4.03 8.76 -8.37
N ASN A 58 2.79 8.28 -8.60
CA ASN A 58 2.35 6.92 -8.34
C ASN A 58 2.54 6.48 -6.87
N PHE A 59 2.50 7.44 -5.93
CA PHE A 59 2.58 7.15 -4.49
C PHE A 59 1.21 6.79 -3.94
N ILE A 60 0.72 5.61 -4.25
CA ILE A 60 -0.62 5.12 -3.90
C ILE A 60 -0.61 3.86 -3.03
N SER A 61 0.50 3.12 -3.03
CA SER A 61 0.71 1.92 -2.20
C SER A 61 1.52 2.23 -0.96
N ASN A 62 1.46 1.32 0.00
CA ASN A 62 2.32 1.33 1.17
C ASN A 62 3.62 0.58 0.89
N ALA A 63 4.64 0.88 1.68
CA ALA A 63 5.81 0.03 1.89
C ALA A 63 6.10 -0.07 3.38
N GLY A 64 6.72 -1.16 3.80
CA GLY A 64 7.15 -1.34 5.18
C GLY A 64 8.65 -1.50 5.29
N PHE A 65 9.19 -1.34 6.50
CA PHE A 65 10.55 -1.77 6.78
C PHE A 65 10.74 -2.18 8.23
N ILE A 66 11.63 -3.13 8.42
CA ILE A 66 11.96 -3.71 9.71
C ILE A 66 13.45 -3.48 9.97
N VAL A 67 13.79 -2.82 11.07
CA VAL A 67 15.16 -2.62 11.54
C VAL A 67 15.52 -3.80 12.42
N THR A 68 16.51 -4.58 11.99
CA THR A 68 17.02 -5.75 12.73
C THR A 68 18.42 -5.48 13.25
N SER A 69 19.01 -6.42 13.99
CA SER A 69 20.37 -6.28 14.50
C SER A 69 21.46 -6.38 13.41
N SER A 70 21.13 -6.83 12.17
CA SER A 70 22.12 -7.03 11.10
C SER A 70 21.80 -6.33 9.79
N GLY A 71 20.75 -5.52 9.74
CA GLY A 71 20.34 -4.80 8.54
C GLY A 71 18.86 -4.47 8.54
N VAL A 72 18.39 -3.90 7.45
CA VAL A 72 16.99 -3.54 7.26
C VAL A 72 16.35 -4.45 6.21
N VAL A 73 15.15 -4.94 6.51
CA VAL A 73 14.29 -5.65 5.58
C VAL A 73 13.20 -4.68 5.12
N VAL A 74 13.06 -4.47 3.83
CA VAL A 74 11.99 -3.67 3.23
C VAL A 74 10.87 -4.59 2.72
N ILE A 75 9.61 -4.18 2.86
CA ILE A 75 8.44 -4.85 2.31
C ILE A 75 7.86 -3.92 1.25
N ASP A 76 7.91 -4.34 -0.01
CA ASP A 76 7.58 -3.58 -1.20
C ASP A 76 8.43 -2.31 -1.40
N ALA A 77 8.48 -1.80 -2.63
CA ALA A 77 9.43 -0.76 -3.01
C ALA A 77 8.79 0.49 -3.62
N LEU A 78 7.47 0.62 -3.50
CA LEU A 78 6.69 1.73 -4.03
C LEU A 78 6.65 1.83 -5.57
N GLY A 79 5.91 2.79 -6.08
CA GLY A 79 5.51 2.91 -7.48
C GLY A 79 6.49 3.66 -8.40
N SER A 80 7.65 4.08 -7.91
CA SER A 80 8.69 4.69 -8.75
C SER A 80 10.07 4.63 -8.11
N PRO A 81 11.16 4.70 -8.91
CA PRO A 81 12.52 4.76 -8.39
C PRO A 81 12.78 5.96 -7.47
N GLU A 82 12.12 7.10 -7.72
CA GLU A 82 12.27 8.29 -6.88
C GLU A 82 11.65 8.08 -5.49
N LEU A 83 10.45 7.50 -5.42
CA LEU A 83 9.80 7.15 -4.15
C LEU A 83 10.64 6.15 -3.34
N ALA A 84 11.27 5.19 -4.01
CA ALA A 84 12.16 4.24 -3.35
C ALA A 84 13.43 4.91 -2.80
N ARG A 85 14.00 5.91 -3.49
CA ARG A 85 15.13 6.71 -2.96
C ARG A 85 14.71 7.52 -1.74
N GLU A 86 13.49 8.09 -1.74
CA GLU A 86 12.95 8.79 -0.58
C GLU A 86 12.68 7.84 0.59
N LEU A 87 12.11 6.64 0.34
CA LEU A 87 11.96 5.59 1.35
C LEU A 87 13.33 5.20 1.95
N ARG A 88 14.32 5.00 1.11
CA ARG A 88 15.69 4.70 1.55
C ARG A 88 16.27 5.84 2.40
N ALA A 89 15.99 7.10 2.03
CA ALA A 89 16.41 8.27 2.83
C ALA A 89 15.69 8.32 4.18
N GLU A 90 14.41 7.98 4.26
CA GLU A 90 13.68 7.88 5.53
C GLU A 90 14.25 6.75 6.41
N ILE A 91 14.59 5.60 5.85
CA ILE A 91 15.27 4.51 6.57
C ILE A 91 16.60 5.01 7.16
N ALA A 92 17.41 5.73 6.37
CA ALA A 92 18.71 6.25 6.81
C ALA A 92 18.61 7.30 7.94
N ARG A 93 17.45 7.95 8.12
CA ARG A 93 17.21 8.85 9.27
C ARG A 93 16.97 8.09 10.57
N ILE A 94 16.53 6.84 10.48
CA ILE A 94 16.15 6.00 11.63
C ILE A 94 17.32 5.10 12.04
N THR A 95 18.05 4.55 11.07
CA THR A 95 19.16 3.63 11.33
C THR A 95 20.29 3.80 10.30
N PRO A 96 21.55 3.67 10.71
CA PRO A 96 22.68 3.62 9.76
C PRO A 96 22.85 2.25 9.08
N LEU A 97 22.06 1.24 9.45
CA LEU A 97 22.17 -0.11 8.89
C LEU A 97 21.71 -0.13 7.42
N PRO A 98 22.40 -0.92 6.56
CA PRO A 98 22.02 -1.04 5.16
C PRO A 98 20.72 -1.84 4.99
N VAL A 99 20.00 -1.58 3.89
CA VAL A 99 18.93 -2.48 3.43
C VAL A 99 19.58 -3.72 2.86
N THR A 100 19.30 -4.86 3.47
CA THR A 100 19.86 -6.17 3.09
C THR A 100 18.90 -7.03 2.28
N HIS A 101 17.60 -6.85 2.50
CA HIS A 101 16.53 -7.61 1.83
C HIS A 101 15.37 -6.71 1.43
N VAL A 102 14.76 -7.05 0.30
CA VAL A 102 13.43 -6.55 -0.08
C VAL A 102 12.53 -7.75 -0.31
N ILE A 103 11.40 -7.81 0.40
CA ILE A 103 10.37 -8.82 0.17
C ILE A 103 9.27 -8.18 -0.64
N VAL A 104 8.93 -8.79 -1.78
CA VAL A 104 7.86 -8.34 -2.67
C VAL A 104 6.60 -9.12 -2.34
N THR A 105 5.53 -8.41 -1.96
CA THR A 105 4.24 -9.04 -1.68
C THR A 105 3.59 -9.54 -2.96
N HIS A 106 3.66 -8.76 -4.03
CA HIS A 106 3.19 -9.10 -5.37
C HIS A 106 3.76 -8.12 -6.41
N TYR A 107 3.63 -8.42 -7.70
CA TYR A 107 4.30 -7.68 -8.78
C TYR A 107 3.39 -6.66 -9.49
N HIS A 108 2.59 -5.88 -8.74
CA HIS A 108 1.95 -4.69 -9.30
C HIS A 108 2.89 -3.48 -9.32
N ALA A 109 2.67 -2.61 -10.30
CA ALA A 109 3.54 -1.48 -10.64
C ALA A 109 3.85 -0.56 -9.45
N ASP A 110 2.86 -0.29 -8.63
CA ASP A 110 2.98 0.59 -7.45
C ASP A 110 3.71 -0.06 -6.27
N HIS A 111 4.01 -1.36 -6.32
CA HIS A 111 4.80 -2.09 -5.32
C HIS A 111 6.24 -2.37 -5.78
N ILE A 112 6.49 -2.39 -7.10
CA ILE A 112 7.76 -2.92 -7.63
C ILE A 112 8.63 -1.94 -8.41
N TYR A 113 8.13 -0.82 -8.92
CA TYR A 113 8.94 0.04 -9.79
C TYR A 113 10.12 0.70 -9.08
N GLY A 114 10.11 0.73 -7.75
CA GLY A 114 11.25 1.16 -6.95
C GLY A 114 12.31 0.11 -6.67
N LEU A 115 12.06 -1.19 -6.96
CA LEU A 115 12.95 -2.31 -6.60
C LEU A 115 14.41 -2.12 -7.05
N GLN A 116 14.60 -1.53 -8.24
CA GLN A 116 15.93 -1.32 -8.79
C GLN A 116 16.86 -0.51 -7.87
N VAL A 117 16.31 0.40 -7.08
CA VAL A 117 17.10 1.25 -6.16
C VAL A 117 17.78 0.39 -5.10
N PHE A 118 17.03 -0.47 -4.45
CA PHE A 118 17.57 -1.37 -3.42
C PHE A 118 18.44 -2.47 -4.03
N LYS A 119 18.04 -2.98 -5.20
CA LYS A 119 18.82 -4.01 -5.92
C LYS A 119 20.20 -3.51 -6.31
N ASP A 120 20.30 -2.30 -6.82
CA ASP A 120 21.56 -1.68 -7.23
C ASP A 120 22.47 -1.35 -6.02
N GLU A 121 21.90 -1.19 -4.83
CA GLU A 121 22.63 -1.04 -3.56
C GLU A 121 23.01 -2.40 -2.92
N GLY A 122 22.66 -3.52 -3.54
CA GLY A 122 23.09 -4.87 -3.12
C GLY A 122 22.08 -5.62 -2.25
N ALA A 123 20.85 -5.12 -2.08
CA ALA A 123 19.82 -5.84 -1.36
C ALA A 123 19.38 -7.12 -2.13
N SER A 124 19.13 -8.19 -1.40
CA SER A 124 18.57 -9.42 -1.95
C SER A 124 17.04 -9.31 -2.06
N VAL A 125 16.50 -9.52 -3.25
CA VAL A 125 15.06 -9.49 -3.50
C VAL A 125 14.47 -10.88 -3.31
N VAL A 126 13.42 -11.01 -2.50
CA VAL A 126 12.70 -12.25 -2.21
C VAL A 126 11.26 -12.12 -2.67
N ALA A 127 10.75 -13.09 -3.43
CA ALA A 127 9.37 -13.09 -3.90
C ALA A 127 8.84 -14.52 -4.10
N HIS A 128 7.52 -14.64 -4.31
CA HIS A 128 6.91 -15.91 -4.66
C HIS A 128 7.14 -16.25 -6.13
N ARG A 129 7.43 -17.54 -6.44
CA ARG A 129 7.83 -17.99 -7.77
C ARG A 129 6.78 -17.76 -8.87
N GLN A 130 5.50 -17.73 -8.52
CA GLN A 130 4.43 -17.46 -9.49
C GLN A 130 4.57 -16.08 -10.16
N ALA A 131 5.28 -15.13 -9.55
CA ALA A 131 5.59 -13.84 -10.16
C ALA A 131 6.36 -13.93 -11.47
N LEU A 132 7.06 -15.04 -11.72
CA LEU A 132 7.73 -15.29 -13.00
C LEU A 132 6.75 -15.34 -14.18
N ILE A 133 5.49 -15.74 -13.96
CA ILE A 133 4.46 -15.74 -15.00
C ILE A 133 4.24 -14.30 -15.49
N TYR A 134 4.07 -13.36 -14.58
CA TYR A 134 3.94 -11.94 -14.93
C TYR A 134 5.23 -11.39 -15.52
N LEU A 135 6.36 -11.54 -14.86
CA LEU A 135 7.64 -10.96 -15.27
C LEU A 135 8.08 -11.38 -16.68
N ASN A 136 7.76 -12.62 -17.07
CA ASN A 136 8.09 -13.16 -18.38
C ASN A 136 7.00 -12.94 -19.45
N SER A 137 5.93 -12.21 -19.11
CA SER A 137 4.82 -11.95 -20.03
C SER A 137 5.01 -10.67 -20.83
N ASP A 138 4.41 -10.63 -22.03
CA ASP A 138 4.29 -9.39 -22.81
C ASP A 138 3.49 -8.32 -22.06
N THR A 139 2.55 -8.72 -21.22
CA THR A 139 1.73 -7.82 -20.39
C THR A 139 2.60 -6.98 -19.46
N ALA A 140 3.62 -7.57 -18.83
CA ALA A 140 4.53 -6.84 -17.94
C ALA A 140 5.33 -5.76 -18.70
N GLN A 141 5.81 -6.10 -19.90
CA GLN A 141 6.56 -5.16 -20.74
C GLN A 141 5.65 -4.04 -21.28
N GLN A 142 4.46 -4.39 -21.74
CA GLN A 142 3.47 -3.42 -22.22
C GLN A 142 3.03 -2.48 -21.07
N ARG A 143 2.80 -3.01 -19.87
CA ARG A 143 2.44 -2.19 -18.70
C ARG A 143 3.57 -1.23 -18.31
N LEU A 144 4.82 -1.69 -18.32
CA LEU A 144 5.96 -0.81 -18.06
C LEU A 144 6.10 0.26 -19.13
N ALA A 145 5.93 -0.09 -20.41
CA ALA A 145 5.96 0.87 -21.52
C ALA A 145 4.87 1.95 -21.36
N ALA A 146 3.62 1.54 -21.10
CA ALA A 146 2.54 2.48 -20.83
C ALA A 146 2.81 3.36 -19.60
N SER A 147 3.38 2.78 -18.54
CA SER A 147 3.72 3.53 -17.32
C SER A 147 4.80 4.59 -17.56
N ARG A 148 5.71 4.40 -18.50
CA ARG A 148 6.69 5.42 -18.88
C ARG A 148 6.06 6.67 -19.48
N ASP A 149 4.94 6.52 -20.18
CA ASP A 149 4.18 7.65 -20.72
C ASP A 149 3.24 8.26 -19.65
N GLU A 150 2.51 7.42 -18.92
CA GLU A 150 1.48 7.83 -17.94
C GLU A 150 2.08 8.49 -16.69
N LEU A 151 3.26 8.02 -16.26
CA LEU A 151 3.88 8.39 -14.99
C LEU A 151 5.17 9.21 -15.16
N PHE A 152 5.49 9.65 -16.39
CA PHE A 152 6.65 10.52 -16.61
C PHE A 152 6.58 11.78 -15.72
N PRO A 153 7.66 12.25 -15.13
CA PRO A 153 9.06 11.75 -15.24
C PRO A 153 9.47 10.71 -14.18
N TRP A 154 8.56 10.21 -13.37
CA TRP A 154 8.85 9.35 -12.22
C TRP A 154 9.16 7.90 -12.61
N VAL A 155 8.52 7.43 -13.67
CA VAL A 155 8.83 6.19 -14.38
C VAL A 155 9.29 6.59 -15.78
N ASP A 156 10.50 6.19 -16.15
CA ASP A 156 11.17 6.60 -17.38
C ASP A 156 11.88 5.41 -18.08
N GLU A 157 12.66 5.68 -19.12
CA GLU A 157 13.40 4.67 -19.86
C GLU A 157 14.41 3.88 -19.03
N LYS A 158 14.85 4.41 -17.88
CA LYS A 158 15.77 3.75 -16.95
C LYS A 158 15.05 2.84 -15.95
N THR A 159 13.73 2.98 -15.85
CA THR A 159 12.91 2.12 -14.99
C THR A 159 12.81 0.74 -15.60
N ARG A 160 13.11 -0.29 -14.78
CA ARG A 160 13.11 -1.69 -15.22
C ARG A 160 12.38 -2.60 -14.25
N LEU A 161 11.89 -3.70 -14.76
CA LEU A 161 11.41 -4.81 -13.93
C LEU A 161 12.63 -5.53 -13.32
N VAL A 162 12.54 -5.83 -12.03
CA VAL A 162 13.60 -6.50 -11.28
C VAL A 162 13.12 -7.86 -10.81
N PRO A 163 13.70 -8.96 -11.29
CA PRO A 163 13.38 -10.29 -10.78
C PRO A 163 13.95 -10.48 -9.37
N ALA A 164 13.35 -11.38 -8.60
CA ALA A 164 13.89 -11.75 -7.31
C ALA A 164 15.18 -12.57 -7.45
N ASP A 165 16.02 -12.51 -6.42
CA ASP A 165 17.21 -13.36 -6.25
C ASP A 165 16.85 -14.69 -5.63
N ARG A 166 15.85 -14.68 -4.75
CA ARG A 166 15.34 -15.86 -4.08
C ARG A 166 13.84 -16.00 -4.33
N TRP A 167 13.49 -17.08 -4.98
CA TRP A 167 12.11 -17.48 -5.23
C TRP A 167 11.64 -18.47 -4.17
N ILE A 168 10.46 -18.23 -3.59
CA ILE A 168 9.81 -19.17 -2.68
C ILE A 168 8.59 -19.77 -3.36
N GLU A 169 8.25 -21.02 -3.01
CA GLU A 169 7.11 -21.76 -3.57
C GLU A 169 6.06 -22.13 -2.51
N GLY A 170 6.44 -22.09 -1.25
CA GLY A 170 5.58 -22.42 -0.11
C GLY A 170 5.95 -21.59 1.12
N PRO A 171 5.33 -21.85 2.25
CA PRO A 171 5.66 -21.17 3.50
C PRO A 171 7.17 -21.25 3.79
N ALA A 172 7.77 -20.11 4.10
CA ALA A 172 9.22 -20.03 4.35
C ALA A 172 9.49 -19.09 5.52
N THR A 173 10.68 -19.25 6.11
CA THR A 173 11.18 -18.34 7.13
C THR A 173 12.41 -17.63 6.62
N LEU A 174 12.49 -16.34 6.89
CA LEU A 174 13.65 -15.51 6.68
C LEU A 174 14.13 -15.00 8.03
N GLN A 175 15.35 -15.39 8.41
CA GLN A 175 16.02 -14.88 9.61
C GLN A 175 16.99 -13.78 9.20
N VAL A 176 16.82 -12.56 9.74
CA VAL A 176 17.74 -11.44 9.53
C VAL A 176 18.13 -10.88 10.89
N GLY A 177 19.39 -11.11 11.28
CA GLY A 177 19.84 -10.81 12.64
C GLY A 177 18.99 -11.54 13.70
N ASP A 178 18.41 -10.76 14.61
CA ASP A 178 17.55 -11.23 15.69
C ASP A 178 16.06 -11.35 15.33
N THR A 179 15.69 -10.97 14.12
CA THR A 179 14.31 -10.93 13.68
C THR A 179 13.95 -12.07 12.74
N MET A 180 12.88 -12.78 13.06
CA MET A 180 12.30 -13.83 12.23
C MET A 180 11.09 -13.28 11.48
N LEU A 181 11.07 -13.48 10.16
CA LEU A 181 9.93 -13.17 9.29
C LEU A 181 9.39 -14.48 8.71
N GLU A 182 8.10 -14.71 8.86
CA GLU A 182 7.41 -15.82 8.22
C GLU A 182 6.78 -15.34 6.92
N LEU A 183 7.18 -15.94 5.81
CA LEU A 183 6.69 -15.66 4.47
C LEU A 183 5.57 -16.65 4.16
N ARG A 184 4.36 -16.16 3.93
CA ARG A 184 3.15 -16.97 3.75
C ARG A 184 2.55 -16.71 2.37
N PRO A 185 2.83 -17.57 1.37
CA PRO A 185 2.10 -17.54 0.11
C PRO A 185 0.62 -17.77 0.37
N VAL A 186 -0.22 -16.90 -0.19
CA VAL A 186 -1.68 -16.90 -0.04
C VAL A 186 -2.39 -16.69 -1.39
N GLY A 187 -1.62 -16.66 -2.47
CA GLY A 187 -2.16 -16.68 -3.82
C GLY A 187 -2.60 -18.08 -4.27
N PRO A 188 -3.35 -18.16 -5.39
CA PRO A 188 -3.85 -17.04 -6.16
C PRO A 188 -4.98 -16.30 -5.42
N SER A 189 -4.88 -15.00 -5.33
CA SER A 189 -5.88 -14.16 -4.64
C SER A 189 -6.06 -12.84 -5.40
N HIS A 190 -5.48 -11.72 -4.90
CA HIS A 190 -5.39 -10.47 -5.65
C HIS A 190 -4.50 -10.64 -6.90
N THR A 191 -3.39 -11.36 -6.74
CA THR A 191 -2.53 -11.85 -7.82
C THR A 191 -2.23 -13.34 -7.64
N PRO A 192 -1.66 -14.04 -8.66
CA PRO A 192 -1.25 -15.43 -8.51
C PRO A 192 -0.17 -15.65 -7.44
N GLU A 193 0.67 -14.65 -7.19
CA GLU A 193 1.88 -14.73 -6.36
C GLU A 193 1.76 -14.08 -4.99
N ASP A 194 0.57 -13.72 -4.55
CA ASP A 194 0.38 -12.99 -3.29
C ASP A 194 1.11 -13.63 -2.10
N LEU A 195 1.85 -12.78 -1.40
CA LEU A 195 2.68 -13.13 -0.26
C LEU A 195 2.39 -12.22 0.92
N ALA A 196 1.91 -12.78 2.03
CA ALA A 196 1.84 -12.08 3.30
C ALA A 196 3.13 -12.30 4.10
N VAL A 197 3.53 -11.28 4.88
CA VAL A 197 4.69 -11.35 5.75
C VAL A 197 4.26 -11.18 7.20
N TRP A 198 4.50 -12.21 8.00
CA TRP A 198 4.15 -12.25 9.41
C TRP A 198 5.39 -12.10 10.28
N LEU A 199 5.33 -11.20 11.26
CA LEU A 199 6.36 -10.99 12.28
C LEU A 199 5.85 -11.47 13.64
N PRO A 200 6.15 -12.71 14.06
CA PRO A 200 5.62 -13.28 15.30
C PRO A 200 5.98 -12.49 16.56
N GLN A 201 7.23 -11.97 16.63
CA GLN A 201 7.72 -11.28 17.82
C GLN A 201 7.01 -9.94 18.06
N SER A 202 6.64 -9.21 16.99
CA SER A 202 5.94 -7.93 17.06
C SER A 202 4.46 -8.00 16.80
N GLN A 203 3.95 -9.19 16.44
CA GLN A 203 2.56 -9.46 16.05
C GLN A 203 2.05 -8.51 14.95
N VAL A 204 2.92 -8.20 13.98
CA VAL A 204 2.62 -7.36 12.82
C VAL A 204 2.47 -8.23 11.58
N LEU A 205 1.38 -8.03 10.85
CA LEU A 205 1.09 -8.69 9.58
C LEU A 205 1.14 -7.65 8.44
N PHE A 206 2.08 -7.81 7.51
CA PHE A 206 2.05 -7.12 6.22
C PHE A 206 1.24 -7.95 5.24
N ALA A 207 0.09 -7.43 4.83
CA ALA A 207 -0.88 -8.18 4.05
C ALA A 207 -0.81 -7.91 2.54
N GLY A 208 -0.01 -6.94 2.08
CA GLY A 208 -0.06 -6.49 0.70
C GLY A 208 -1.49 -6.14 0.28
N ASP A 209 -1.80 -6.32 -0.98
CA ASP A 209 -3.11 -5.99 -1.56
C ASP A 209 -4.22 -7.01 -1.26
N LEU A 210 -3.98 -7.93 -0.33
CA LEU A 210 -5.06 -8.71 0.28
C LEU A 210 -5.96 -7.85 1.16
N VAL A 211 -5.44 -6.73 1.69
CA VAL A 211 -6.18 -5.80 2.53
C VAL A 211 -6.06 -4.38 1.99
N PHE A 212 -7.22 -3.79 1.71
CA PHE A 212 -7.37 -2.38 1.36
C PHE A 212 -8.13 -1.69 2.49
N ARG A 213 -7.50 -0.74 3.14
CA ARG A 213 -8.12 -0.06 4.26
C ARG A 213 -8.53 1.37 3.90
N GLY A 214 -9.79 1.70 4.24
CA GLY A 214 -10.32 3.04 3.98
C GLY A 214 -10.52 3.39 2.51
N ARG A 215 -10.64 2.38 1.63
CA ARG A 215 -10.95 2.53 0.20
C ARG A 215 -11.52 1.22 -0.36
N ILE A 216 -12.09 1.29 -1.56
CA ILE A 216 -12.48 0.10 -2.32
C ILE A 216 -11.23 -0.66 -2.79
N PRO A 217 -11.18 -1.99 -2.63
CA PRO A 217 -10.17 -2.84 -3.24
C PRO A 217 -10.16 -2.71 -4.78
N PHE A 218 -9.00 -2.88 -5.37
CA PHE A 218 -8.88 -3.10 -6.80
C PHE A 218 -8.85 -4.60 -7.07
N VAL A 219 -9.92 -5.13 -7.67
CA VAL A 219 -10.09 -6.58 -7.82
C VAL A 219 -9.53 -7.07 -9.16
N GLY A 220 -9.68 -6.27 -10.24
CA GLY A 220 -9.15 -6.66 -11.54
C GLY A 220 -9.65 -8.03 -11.98
N GLN A 221 -8.71 -8.91 -12.33
CA GLN A 221 -8.93 -10.31 -12.70
C GLN A 221 -8.56 -11.30 -11.57
N ALA A 222 -8.60 -10.83 -10.33
CA ALA A 222 -8.27 -11.61 -9.14
C ALA A 222 -9.12 -12.88 -9.01
N ASP A 223 -8.55 -13.92 -8.44
CA ASP A 223 -9.33 -15.06 -7.96
C ASP A 223 -10.01 -14.69 -6.65
N SER A 224 -11.15 -14.03 -6.78
CA SER A 224 -11.90 -13.53 -5.63
C SER A 224 -12.43 -14.65 -4.71
N ALA A 225 -12.51 -15.91 -5.17
CA ALA A 225 -12.89 -17.04 -4.33
C ALA A 225 -11.75 -17.44 -3.40
N HIS A 226 -10.56 -17.64 -3.96
CA HIS A 226 -9.36 -17.91 -3.15
C HIS A 226 -8.97 -16.72 -2.30
N TRP A 227 -9.19 -15.48 -2.77
CA TRP A 227 -8.94 -14.29 -1.95
C TRP A 227 -9.76 -14.27 -0.67
N VAL A 228 -11.04 -14.67 -0.71
CA VAL A 228 -11.84 -14.86 0.51
C VAL A 228 -11.18 -15.89 1.43
N GLN A 229 -10.69 -17.02 0.91
CA GLN A 229 -10.02 -18.06 1.71
C GLN A 229 -8.66 -17.56 2.26
N ALA A 230 -7.93 -16.75 1.48
CA ALA A 230 -6.70 -16.12 1.94
C ALA A 230 -6.97 -15.20 3.14
N LEU A 231 -8.03 -14.38 3.09
CA LEU A 231 -8.42 -13.53 4.21
C LEU A 231 -8.82 -14.35 5.45
N ASP A 232 -9.51 -15.48 5.28
CA ASP A 232 -9.82 -16.40 6.39
C ASP A 232 -8.54 -17.01 6.98
N THR A 233 -7.54 -17.30 6.15
CA THR A 233 -6.21 -17.73 6.60
C THR A 233 -5.51 -16.64 7.40
N LEU A 234 -5.53 -15.38 6.92
CA LEU A 234 -4.92 -14.25 7.63
C LEU A 234 -5.61 -13.94 8.96
N LEU A 235 -6.93 -14.17 9.06
CA LEU A 235 -7.68 -14.06 10.31
C LEU A 235 -7.23 -15.08 11.38
N GLY A 236 -6.55 -16.15 10.96
CA GLY A 236 -5.96 -17.15 11.85
C GLY A 236 -4.65 -16.73 12.51
N PHE A 237 -4.00 -15.66 12.06
CA PHE A 237 -2.84 -15.08 12.74
C PHE A 237 -3.27 -14.29 13.98
N ASP A 238 -2.48 -14.37 15.03
CA ASP A 238 -2.70 -13.55 16.25
C ASP A 238 -2.10 -12.13 16.06
N ALA A 239 -2.47 -11.49 14.94
CA ALA A 239 -1.94 -10.20 14.58
C ALA A 239 -2.59 -9.09 15.43
N GLN A 240 -1.75 -8.25 16.04
CA GLN A 240 -2.18 -7.06 16.77
C GLN A 240 -2.22 -5.84 15.84
N VAL A 241 -1.42 -5.85 14.78
CA VAL A 241 -1.41 -4.79 13.76
C VAL A 241 -1.39 -5.41 12.38
N VAL A 242 -2.21 -4.90 11.48
CA VAL A 242 -2.11 -5.16 10.03
C VAL A 242 -1.60 -3.92 9.30
N VAL A 243 -0.62 -4.12 8.43
CA VAL A 243 -0.18 -3.14 7.44
C VAL A 243 -0.75 -3.58 6.09
N PRO A 244 -1.76 -2.88 5.56
CA PRO A 244 -2.36 -3.20 4.27
C PRO A 244 -1.47 -2.76 3.12
N GLY A 245 -1.73 -3.21 1.90
CA GLY A 245 -1.08 -2.68 0.70
C GLY A 245 -1.49 -1.22 0.42
N HIS A 246 -2.70 -0.84 0.81
CA HIS A 246 -3.22 0.53 0.67
C HIS A 246 -3.98 0.96 1.92
N GLY A 247 -3.76 2.22 2.33
CA GLY A 247 -4.41 2.83 3.49
C GLY A 247 -3.61 2.71 4.78
N PRO A 248 -4.10 3.25 5.91
CA PRO A 248 -3.35 3.27 7.16
C PRO A 248 -3.21 1.89 7.81
N ALA A 249 -2.12 1.66 8.55
CA ALA A 249 -2.02 0.51 9.44
C ALA A 249 -3.14 0.52 10.49
N SER A 250 -3.48 -0.65 11.01
CA SER A 250 -4.62 -0.80 11.92
C SER A 250 -4.39 -1.84 13.00
N THR A 251 -4.91 -1.53 14.19
CA THR A 251 -5.08 -2.47 15.30
C THR A 251 -6.46 -3.14 15.30
N SER A 252 -7.37 -2.71 14.42
CA SER A 252 -8.67 -3.36 14.21
C SER A 252 -8.58 -4.48 13.16
N VAL A 253 -7.57 -5.34 13.30
CA VAL A 253 -7.16 -6.33 12.29
C VAL A 253 -8.35 -7.13 11.75
N ARG A 254 -9.13 -7.74 12.65
CA ARG A 254 -10.30 -8.55 12.26
C ARG A 254 -11.30 -7.75 11.43
N ALA A 255 -11.65 -6.54 11.87
CA ALA A 255 -12.66 -5.73 11.20
C ALA A 255 -12.22 -5.30 9.80
N ASP A 256 -10.93 -5.00 9.61
CA ASP A 256 -10.39 -4.58 8.31
C ASP A 256 -10.30 -5.76 7.32
N LEU A 257 -9.88 -6.94 7.79
CA LEU A 257 -9.90 -8.16 6.97
C LEU A 257 -11.34 -8.56 6.60
N GLU A 258 -12.26 -8.52 7.57
CA GLU A 258 -13.66 -8.82 7.34
C GLU A 258 -14.34 -7.82 6.39
N LEU A 259 -13.96 -6.53 6.43
CA LEU A 259 -14.50 -5.54 5.49
C LEU A 259 -14.13 -5.89 4.05
N THR A 260 -12.86 -6.22 3.80
CA THR A 260 -12.41 -6.65 2.47
C THR A 260 -13.11 -7.94 2.05
N ARG A 261 -13.19 -8.94 2.94
CA ARG A 261 -13.88 -10.21 2.70
C ARG A 261 -15.36 -10.00 2.36
N ASP A 262 -16.05 -9.19 3.13
CA ASP A 262 -17.49 -8.94 2.94
C ASP A 262 -17.75 -8.21 1.61
N TYR A 263 -16.86 -7.31 1.19
CA TYR A 263 -16.95 -6.69 -0.13
C TYR A 263 -16.80 -7.73 -1.25
N LEU A 264 -15.81 -8.61 -1.15
CA LEU A 264 -15.62 -9.70 -2.12
C LEU A 264 -16.83 -10.65 -2.15
N LEU A 265 -17.33 -11.07 -1.01
CA LEU A 265 -18.50 -11.94 -0.90
C LEU A 265 -19.76 -11.28 -1.46
N HIS A 266 -19.92 -9.97 -1.26
CA HIS A 266 -21.09 -9.23 -1.73
C HIS A 266 -21.19 -9.25 -3.26
N PHE A 267 -20.15 -8.85 -3.98
CA PHE A 267 -20.23 -8.86 -5.43
C PHE A 267 -20.16 -10.29 -6.02
N ARG A 268 -19.45 -11.22 -5.40
CA ARG A 268 -19.50 -12.63 -5.83
C ARG A 268 -20.91 -13.20 -5.76
N ARG A 269 -21.62 -12.91 -4.68
CA ARG A 269 -23.02 -13.33 -4.53
C ARG A 269 -23.91 -12.68 -5.59
N THR A 270 -23.90 -11.34 -5.67
CA THR A 270 -24.80 -10.57 -6.52
C THR A 270 -24.52 -10.74 -8.01
N MET A 271 -23.27 -10.63 -8.41
CA MET A 271 -22.88 -10.79 -9.81
C MET A 271 -22.87 -12.26 -10.25
N GLY A 272 -22.50 -13.18 -9.36
CA GLY A 272 -22.57 -14.61 -9.65
C GLY A 272 -24.00 -15.12 -9.77
N GLU A 273 -24.95 -14.61 -9.00
CA GLU A 273 -26.37 -14.91 -9.16
C GLU A 273 -26.89 -14.37 -10.50
N ALA A 274 -26.56 -13.14 -10.85
CA ALA A 274 -26.91 -12.55 -12.12
C ALA A 274 -26.34 -13.31 -13.32
N ALA A 275 -25.07 -13.72 -13.26
CA ALA A 275 -24.44 -14.52 -14.31
C ALA A 275 -25.16 -15.86 -14.47
N ARG A 276 -25.45 -16.57 -13.38
CA ARG A 276 -26.19 -17.86 -13.44
C ARG A 276 -27.59 -17.72 -14.04
N ASN A 277 -28.24 -16.60 -13.80
CA ASN A 277 -29.57 -16.32 -14.33
C ASN A 277 -29.55 -15.76 -15.75
N MET A 278 -28.36 -15.50 -16.30
CA MET A 278 -28.17 -14.78 -17.57
C MET A 278 -28.80 -13.36 -17.55
N ASP A 279 -28.84 -12.73 -16.38
CA ASP A 279 -29.32 -11.35 -16.24
C ASP A 279 -28.31 -10.37 -16.86
N PRO A 280 -28.74 -9.36 -17.60
CA PRO A 280 -27.83 -8.34 -18.13
C PRO A 280 -27.05 -7.67 -16.99
N PHE A 281 -25.72 -7.53 -17.15
CA PHE A 281 -24.85 -6.95 -16.13
C PHE A 281 -25.34 -5.57 -15.62
N ASP A 282 -25.73 -4.69 -16.55
CA ASP A 282 -26.16 -3.32 -16.19
C ASP A 282 -27.40 -3.31 -15.27
N GLU A 283 -28.34 -4.19 -15.54
CA GLU A 283 -29.53 -4.34 -14.71
C GLU A 283 -29.20 -4.94 -13.34
N ALA A 284 -28.34 -5.96 -13.32
CA ALA A 284 -27.86 -6.59 -12.11
C ALA A 284 -27.09 -5.62 -11.22
N TYR A 285 -26.19 -4.84 -11.82
CA TYR A 285 -25.40 -3.83 -11.12
C TYR A 285 -26.29 -2.72 -10.53
N ALA A 286 -27.26 -2.23 -11.32
CA ALA A 286 -28.16 -1.15 -10.92
C ALA A 286 -29.09 -1.54 -9.77
N ARG A 287 -29.54 -2.82 -9.70
CA ARG A 287 -30.39 -3.31 -8.60
C ARG A 287 -29.64 -3.75 -7.34
N THR A 288 -28.31 -3.85 -7.42
CA THR A 288 -27.50 -4.26 -6.28
C THR A 288 -27.42 -3.14 -5.25
N ASP A 289 -27.67 -3.48 -3.98
CA ASP A 289 -27.47 -2.55 -2.86
C ASP A 289 -25.98 -2.39 -2.54
N TRP A 290 -25.43 -1.21 -2.83
CA TRP A 290 -24.05 -0.85 -2.54
C TRP A 290 -23.89 0.05 -1.31
N SER A 291 -24.95 0.32 -0.56
CA SER A 291 -24.99 1.30 0.55
C SER A 291 -23.90 1.12 1.59
N ARG A 292 -23.45 -0.12 1.81
CA ARG A 292 -22.37 -0.45 2.74
C ARG A 292 -20.99 0.03 2.26
N PHE A 293 -20.79 0.15 0.93
CA PHE A 293 -19.48 0.38 0.32
C PHE A 293 -19.38 1.69 -0.46
N GLU A 294 -20.50 2.25 -0.88
CA GLU A 294 -20.55 3.42 -1.79
C GLU A 294 -19.87 4.68 -1.27
N LYS A 295 -19.70 4.79 0.06
CA LYS A 295 -19.03 5.93 0.70
C LYS A 295 -17.51 5.74 0.80
N LEU A 296 -16.99 4.56 0.48
CA LEU A 296 -15.55 4.31 0.51
C LEU A 296 -14.88 5.04 -0.68
N PRO A 297 -13.72 5.68 -0.45
CA PRO A 297 -12.91 6.25 -1.51
C PRO A 297 -12.73 5.29 -2.69
N LEU A 298 -12.69 5.84 -3.88
CA LEU A 298 -12.55 5.14 -5.16
C LEU A 298 -13.74 4.25 -5.55
N PHE A 299 -14.84 4.26 -4.81
CA PHE A 299 -16.04 3.48 -5.18
C PHE A 299 -16.49 3.81 -6.61
N GLY A 300 -16.66 5.10 -6.93
CA GLY A 300 -17.15 5.54 -8.24
C GLY A 300 -16.27 5.14 -9.43
N VAL A 301 -14.96 4.90 -9.20
CA VAL A 301 -14.02 4.53 -10.27
C VAL A 301 -13.72 3.03 -10.34
N ALA A 302 -13.81 2.30 -9.22
CA ALA A 302 -13.39 0.91 -9.16
C ALA A 302 -14.54 -0.09 -9.05
N ASN A 303 -15.63 0.24 -8.34
CA ASN A 303 -16.66 -0.74 -8.00
C ASN A 303 -17.35 -1.37 -9.22
N ARG A 304 -17.71 -0.55 -10.22
CA ARG A 304 -18.39 -1.07 -11.43
C ARG A 304 -17.48 -2.02 -12.21
N MET A 305 -16.19 -1.69 -12.33
CA MET A 305 -15.20 -2.52 -13.00
C MET A 305 -14.97 -3.83 -12.23
N ASN A 306 -14.83 -3.77 -10.91
CA ASN A 306 -14.69 -4.96 -10.05
C ASN A 306 -15.90 -5.90 -10.22
N ALA A 307 -17.10 -5.34 -10.17
CA ALA A 307 -18.34 -6.10 -10.36
C ALA A 307 -18.42 -6.73 -11.76
N TYR A 308 -18.06 -5.98 -12.81
CA TYR A 308 -18.10 -6.46 -14.19
C TYR A 308 -17.10 -7.59 -14.43
N ASN A 309 -15.85 -7.42 -14.00
CA ASN A 309 -14.84 -8.46 -14.14
C ASN A 309 -15.27 -9.75 -13.41
N THR A 310 -15.81 -9.60 -12.20
CA THR A 310 -16.32 -10.76 -11.46
C THR A 310 -17.52 -11.42 -12.16
N TYR A 311 -18.45 -10.64 -12.71
CA TYR A 311 -19.56 -11.16 -13.49
C TYR A 311 -19.06 -12.02 -14.67
N LEU A 312 -18.10 -11.50 -15.47
CA LEU A 312 -17.53 -12.22 -16.60
C LEU A 312 -16.80 -13.51 -16.18
N LEU A 313 -16.01 -13.46 -15.12
CA LEU A 313 -15.31 -14.65 -14.61
C LEU A 313 -16.29 -15.72 -14.12
N MET A 314 -17.39 -15.32 -13.51
CA MET A 314 -18.41 -16.25 -13.02
C MET A 314 -19.32 -16.78 -14.14
N GLU A 315 -19.49 -16.03 -15.22
CA GLU A 315 -20.17 -16.50 -16.43
C GLU A 315 -19.33 -17.58 -17.16
N GLN A 316 -18.02 -17.38 -17.27
CA GLN A 316 -17.11 -18.33 -17.89
C GLN A 316 -16.90 -19.64 -17.10
N ALA A 317 -17.18 -19.62 -15.80
CA ALA A 317 -17.04 -20.78 -14.92
C ALA A 317 -18.25 -21.73 -14.93
N GLN A 318 -19.29 -21.45 -15.71
CA GLN A 318 -20.49 -22.28 -15.91
C GLN A 318 -20.26 -23.26 -17.06
#